data_c527360c860c59c5cb97306f8d713f8c
#
_entry.id   c527360c860c59c5cb97306f8d713f8c
#
_cell.length_a   1.000
_cell.length_b   1.000
_cell.length_c   1.000
_cell.angle_alpha   90.00
_cell.angle_beta   90.00
_cell.angle_gamma   90.00
#
_symmetry.space_group_name_H-M   'P 1'
#
loop_
_entity.id
_entity.type
_entity.pdbx_description
1 polymer ?
#
loop_
_entity_poly.entity_id
_entity_poly.type
_entity_poly.pdbx_seq_one_letter_code
_entity_poly.pdbx_strand_id
1 'polypeptide(L)'
;MLFRSNLSTALAEELRLLGQRYATGVIVTQVVPPVESFATAVLKYKEVLRKYFPGEKPDYVSLEGYWMANLMIEGVRRAGREIDSEHLVDALESIHDLDLGLGAPLSFGLGEHQASHRVWGTQINDAGTFDVIDLK
;
A
#
# COMPACT_ATOMS: atom_id res chain seq x y z
N MET A 1 5.54 21.45 -19.25
CA MET A 1 5.03 20.60 -18.16
C MET A 1 5.69 19.24 -18.31
N LEU A 2 6.64 18.90 -17.42
CA LEU A 2 7.34 17.60 -17.49
C LEU A 2 6.48 16.59 -16.75
N PHE A 3 5.85 15.67 -17.45
CA PHE A 3 5.17 14.52 -16.85
C PHE A 3 6.25 13.56 -16.29
N ARG A 4 6.36 13.48 -14.98
CA ARG A 4 7.16 12.48 -14.30
C ARG A 4 6.22 11.58 -13.54
N SER A 5 6.02 10.36 -14.02
CA SER A 5 5.26 9.31 -13.32
C SER A 5 6.22 8.33 -12.68
N ASN A 6 5.94 7.91 -11.47
CA ASN A 6 6.74 6.96 -10.72
C ASN A 6 5.87 6.00 -9.91
N LEU A 7 6.32 4.76 -9.79
CA LEU A 7 5.66 3.68 -9.07
C LEU A 7 6.19 3.48 -7.63
N SER A 8 7.11 4.34 -7.16
CA SER A 8 7.77 4.14 -5.88
C SER A 8 7.80 5.40 -5.04
N THR A 9 7.28 5.31 -3.82
CA THR A 9 7.40 6.35 -2.80
C THR A 9 8.86 6.61 -2.42
N ALA A 10 9.73 5.58 -2.47
CA ALA A 10 11.15 5.71 -2.18
C ALA A 10 11.85 6.67 -3.15
N LEU A 11 11.55 6.59 -4.46
CA LEU A 11 12.11 7.54 -5.43
C LEU A 11 11.60 8.96 -5.22
N ALA A 12 10.39 9.13 -4.69
CA ALA A 12 9.88 10.46 -4.33
C ALA A 12 10.72 11.09 -3.18
N GLU A 13 11.15 10.29 -2.22
CA GLU A 13 12.07 10.75 -1.16
C GLU A 13 13.45 11.12 -1.72
N GLU A 14 14.01 10.32 -2.63
CA GLU A 14 15.27 10.64 -3.30
C GLU A 14 15.17 11.96 -4.10
N LEU A 15 14.05 12.18 -4.79
CA LEU A 15 13.82 13.46 -5.50
C LEU A 15 13.75 14.65 -4.54
N ARG A 16 13.22 14.48 -3.33
CA ARG A 16 13.23 15.52 -2.29
C ARG A 16 14.63 15.85 -1.83
N LEU A 17 15.52 14.85 -1.70
CA LEU A 17 16.94 15.06 -1.38
C LEU A 17 17.67 15.86 -2.45
N LEU A 18 17.29 15.73 -3.72
CA LEU A 18 17.82 16.55 -4.82
C LEU A 18 17.31 18.01 -4.81
N GLY A 19 16.29 18.29 -4.02
CA GLY A 19 15.69 19.60 -3.85
C GLY A 19 14.23 19.69 -4.32
N GLN A 20 13.43 20.42 -3.57
CA GLN A 20 11.99 20.55 -3.73
C GLN A 20 11.55 20.86 -5.17
N ARG A 21 12.27 21.74 -5.87
CA ARG A 21 11.99 22.12 -7.27
C ARG A 21 11.98 20.95 -8.26
N TYR A 22 12.63 19.84 -7.91
CA TYR A 22 12.68 18.63 -8.75
C TYR A 22 11.59 17.63 -8.38
N ALA A 23 11.09 17.69 -7.14
CA ALA A 23 10.06 16.82 -6.61
C ALA A 23 8.64 17.35 -6.86
N THR A 24 8.42 18.68 -6.78
CA THR A 24 7.11 19.28 -6.99
C THR A 24 6.52 18.91 -8.35
N GLY A 25 5.27 18.48 -8.35
CA GLY A 25 4.52 18.09 -9.55
C GLY A 25 4.77 16.64 -10.01
N VAL A 26 5.67 15.89 -9.35
CA VAL A 26 5.88 14.48 -9.66
C VAL A 26 4.65 13.69 -9.24
N ILE A 27 4.14 12.87 -10.17
CA ILE A 27 3.00 11.97 -9.92
C ILE A 27 3.56 10.63 -9.48
N VAL A 28 3.05 10.15 -8.35
CA VAL A 28 3.39 8.85 -7.75
C VAL A 28 2.13 8.01 -7.64
N THR A 29 2.14 6.81 -8.21
CA THR A 29 1.05 5.86 -8.01
C THR A 29 1.28 5.06 -6.74
N GLN A 30 0.22 4.89 -5.96
CA GLN A 30 0.21 4.16 -4.71
C GLN A 30 -0.62 2.89 -4.86
N VAL A 31 -0.19 1.80 -4.25
CA VAL A 31 -0.91 0.52 -4.23
C VAL A 31 -1.83 0.37 -3.01
N VAL A 32 -1.79 1.36 -2.13
CA VAL A 32 -2.67 1.47 -0.95
C VAL A 32 -3.41 2.81 -0.97
N PRO A 33 -4.59 2.90 -0.33
CA PRO A 33 -5.36 4.14 -0.30
C PRO A 33 -4.61 5.27 0.41
N PRO A 34 -5.02 6.52 0.17
CA PRO A 34 -4.41 7.66 0.85
C PRO A 34 -4.39 7.50 2.37
N VAL A 35 -3.25 7.78 2.98
CA VAL A 35 -3.08 7.70 4.44
C VAL A 35 -4.03 8.63 5.21
N GLU A 36 -4.60 9.63 4.55
CA GLU A 36 -5.62 10.50 5.12
C GLU A 36 -7.05 9.98 4.92
N SER A 37 -7.23 8.85 4.24
CA SER A 37 -8.55 8.29 4.02
C SER A 37 -9.16 7.69 5.30
N PHE A 38 -10.49 7.54 5.28
CA PHE A 38 -11.26 6.89 6.35
C PHE A 38 -11.49 5.40 6.09
N ALA A 39 -10.75 4.79 5.15
CA ALA A 39 -10.82 3.35 4.94
C ALA A 39 -10.49 2.60 6.24
N THR A 40 -11.25 1.54 6.53
CA THR A 40 -11.14 0.80 7.80
C THR A 40 -9.72 0.29 8.05
N ALA A 41 -9.03 -0.17 7.00
CA ALA A 41 -7.63 -0.61 7.10
C ALA A 41 -6.70 0.53 7.51
N VAL A 42 -6.88 1.74 6.95
CA VAL A 42 -6.06 2.92 7.28
C VAL A 42 -6.28 3.34 8.73
N LEU A 43 -7.53 3.33 9.20
CA LEU A 43 -7.84 3.66 10.60
C LEU A 43 -7.21 2.67 11.58
N LYS A 44 -7.30 1.36 11.29
CA LYS A 44 -6.64 0.31 12.09
C LYS A 44 -5.12 0.44 12.07
N TYR A 45 -4.54 0.69 10.91
CA TYR A 45 -3.10 0.94 10.79
C TYR A 45 -2.66 2.12 11.68
N LYS A 46 -3.34 3.28 11.59
CA LYS A 46 -3.05 4.46 12.42
C LYS A 46 -3.14 4.16 13.93
N GLU A 47 -4.10 3.34 14.33
CA GLU A 47 -4.24 2.90 15.72
C GLU A 47 -3.04 2.05 16.17
N VAL A 48 -2.65 1.05 15.36
CA VAL A 48 -1.49 0.18 15.62
C VAL A 48 -0.20 1.00 15.65
N LEU A 49 0.00 1.89 14.67
CA LEU A 49 1.17 2.75 14.60
C LEU A 49 1.29 3.59 15.88
N ARG A 50 0.23 4.28 16.27
CA ARG A 50 0.21 5.09 17.49
C ARG A 50 0.50 4.29 18.76
N LYS A 51 0.01 3.04 18.83
CA LYS A 51 0.18 2.16 20.00
C LYS A 51 1.59 1.63 20.14
N TYR A 52 2.21 1.19 19.05
CA TYR A 52 3.48 0.47 19.09
C TYR A 52 4.68 1.30 18.66
N PHE A 53 4.45 2.38 17.92
CA PHE A 53 5.47 3.29 17.40
C PHE A 53 5.10 4.75 17.66
N PRO A 54 4.96 5.15 18.96
CA PRO A 54 4.57 6.50 19.31
C PRO A 54 5.63 7.50 18.83
N GLY A 55 5.21 8.45 18.00
CA GLY A 55 6.11 9.43 17.38
C GLY A 55 6.33 9.24 15.88
N GLU A 56 6.07 8.04 15.35
CA GLU A 56 6.08 7.83 13.92
C GLU A 56 4.83 8.41 13.26
N LYS A 57 5.03 8.99 12.06
CA LYS A 57 3.92 9.52 11.27
C LYS A 57 3.44 8.47 10.28
N PRO A 58 2.12 8.42 10.01
CA PRO A 58 1.60 7.57 8.95
C PRO A 58 2.20 7.94 7.60
N ASP A 59 2.63 6.92 6.85
CA ASP A 59 3.14 7.06 5.49
C ASP A 59 2.69 5.88 4.61
N TYR A 60 2.88 6.00 3.30
CA TYR A 60 2.41 4.99 2.34
C TYR A 60 3.19 3.69 2.44
N VAL A 61 4.50 3.74 2.70
CA VAL A 61 5.37 2.56 2.75
C VAL A 61 5.03 1.69 3.96
N SER A 62 4.89 2.31 5.13
CA SER A 62 4.53 1.57 6.35
C SER A 62 3.07 1.09 6.34
N LEU A 63 2.13 1.82 5.68
CA LEU A 63 0.78 1.34 5.45
C LEU A 63 0.76 0.12 4.52
N GLU A 64 1.53 0.15 3.44
CA GLU A 64 1.69 -1.01 2.53
C GLU A 64 2.25 -2.21 3.29
N GLY A 65 3.35 -2.01 4.04
CA GLY A 65 3.95 -3.07 4.86
C GLY A 65 2.97 -3.67 5.88
N TYR A 66 2.21 -2.82 6.58
CA TYR A 66 1.17 -3.27 7.50
C TYR A 66 0.11 -4.12 6.81
N TRP A 67 -0.30 -3.72 5.63
CA TRP A 67 -1.31 -4.42 4.87
C TRP A 67 -0.80 -5.76 4.31
N MET A 68 0.41 -5.79 3.75
CA MET A 68 1.08 -7.01 3.29
C MET A 68 1.24 -8.03 4.43
N ALA A 69 1.56 -7.55 5.63
CA ALA A 69 1.65 -8.41 6.82
C ALA A 69 0.29 -9.03 7.19
N ASN A 70 -0.80 -8.26 7.13
CA ASN A 70 -2.15 -8.80 7.40
C ASN A 70 -2.57 -9.84 6.36
N LEU A 71 -2.25 -9.62 5.08
CA LEU A 71 -2.48 -10.58 4.02
C LEU A 71 -1.69 -11.87 4.24
N MET A 72 -0.41 -11.76 4.60
CA MET A 72 0.44 -12.90 4.91
C MET A 72 -0.09 -13.70 6.12
N ILE A 73 -0.53 -13.01 7.18
CA ILE A 73 -1.14 -13.65 8.36
C ILE A 73 -2.40 -14.43 7.95
N GLU A 74 -3.21 -13.90 7.06
CA GLU A 74 -4.38 -14.63 6.54
C GLU A 74 -3.97 -15.86 5.74
N GLY A 75 -2.95 -15.77 4.88
CA GLY A 75 -2.39 -16.90 4.15
C GLY A 75 -1.88 -18.00 5.10
N VAL A 76 -1.07 -17.64 6.09
CA VAL A 76 -0.56 -18.58 7.11
C VAL A 76 -1.70 -19.25 7.90
N ARG A 77 -2.73 -18.47 8.25
CA ARG A 77 -3.90 -19.01 8.97
C ARG A 77 -4.67 -20.05 8.14
N ARG A 78 -4.80 -19.83 6.84
CA ARG A 78 -5.45 -20.76 5.91
C ARG A 78 -4.60 -21.99 5.62
N ALA A 79 -3.28 -21.85 5.52
CA ALA A 79 -2.35 -22.97 5.33
C ALA A 79 -2.37 -23.97 6.50
N GLY A 80 -2.72 -23.52 7.71
CA GLY A 80 -2.90 -24.38 8.87
C GLY A 80 -1.60 -24.74 9.59
N ARG A 81 -1.54 -25.93 10.20
CA ARG A 81 -0.42 -26.32 11.08
C ARG A 81 0.77 -26.91 10.33
N GLU A 82 0.52 -27.58 9.24
CA GLU A 82 1.56 -28.22 8.41
C GLU A 82 1.97 -27.28 7.29
N ILE A 83 2.54 -26.14 7.68
CA ILE A 83 2.90 -25.09 6.75
C ILE A 83 4.26 -25.38 6.12
N ASP A 84 4.26 -25.41 4.78
CA ASP A 84 5.44 -25.31 3.93
C ASP A 84 5.18 -24.30 2.81
N SER A 85 6.11 -24.16 1.87
CA SER A 85 5.97 -23.19 0.79
C SER A 85 4.80 -23.49 -0.14
N GLU A 86 4.54 -24.78 -0.43
CA GLU A 86 3.47 -25.21 -1.32
C GLU A 86 2.10 -24.95 -0.67
N HIS A 87 1.91 -25.41 0.57
CA HIS A 87 0.67 -25.16 1.32
C HIS A 87 0.38 -23.67 1.51
N LEU A 88 1.42 -22.84 1.69
CA LEU A 88 1.23 -21.40 1.78
C LEU A 88 0.79 -20.79 0.45
N VAL A 89 1.39 -21.21 -0.68
CA VAL A 89 0.99 -20.76 -2.02
C VAL A 89 -0.46 -21.16 -2.30
N ASP A 90 -0.81 -22.43 -2.08
CA ASP A 90 -2.18 -22.93 -2.25
C ASP A 90 -3.19 -22.15 -1.40
N ALA A 91 -2.81 -21.85 -0.15
CA ALA A 91 -3.64 -21.06 0.76
C ALA A 91 -3.83 -19.63 0.28
N LEU A 92 -2.79 -18.99 -0.26
CA LEU A 92 -2.89 -17.64 -0.85
C LEU A 92 -3.74 -17.66 -2.12
N GLU A 93 -3.53 -18.61 -3.02
CA GLU A 93 -4.31 -18.78 -4.25
C GLU A 93 -5.79 -19.08 -3.99
N SER A 94 -6.12 -19.65 -2.82
CA SER A 94 -7.51 -19.86 -2.37
C SER A 94 -8.22 -18.60 -1.89
N ILE A 95 -7.52 -17.47 -1.81
CA ILE A 95 -8.11 -16.21 -1.37
C ILE A 95 -8.92 -15.59 -2.50
N HIS A 96 -10.24 -15.50 -2.32
CA HIS A 96 -11.16 -14.82 -3.21
C HIS A 96 -11.99 -13.83 -2.41
N ASP A 97 -12.17 -12.62 -2.96
CA ASP A 97 -13.00 -11.54 -2.41
C ASP A 97 -12.71 -11.19 -0.94
N LEU A 98 -11.44 -11.31 -0.52
CA LEU A 98 -11.03 -10.96 0.84
C LEU A 98 -11.09 -9.45 1.05
N ASP A 99 -11.97 -9.02 1.94
CA ASP A 99 -12.05 -7.61 2.35
C ASP A 99 -11.15 -7.36 3.58
N LEU A 100 -10.04 -6.68 3.37
CA LEU A 100 -9.17 -6.18 4.43
C LEU A 100 -9.42 -4.70 4.77
N GLY A 101 -10.50 -4.10 4.27
CA GLY A 101 -10.90 -2.73 4.58
C GLY A 101 -10.19 -1.65 3.75
N LEU A 102 -9.69 -2.00 2.56
CA LEU A 102 -9.05 -1.05 1.63
C LEU A 102 -10.04 -0.42 0.64
N GLY A 103 -11.32 -0.81 0.71
CA GLY A 103 -12.34 -0.36 -0.23
C GLY A 103 -12.34 -1.10 -1.58
N ALA A 104 -11.59 -2.19 -1.68
CA ALA A 104 -11.66 -3.16 -2.76
C ALA A 104 -11.29 -4.56 -2.21
N PRO A 105 -11.99 -5.61 -2.64
CA PRO A 105 -11.64 -6.97 -2.27
C PRO A 105 -10.34 -7.42 -2.95
N LEU A 106 -9.68 -8.40 -2.34
CA LEU A 106 -8.48 -9.02 -2.83
C LEU A 106 -8.78 -10.42 -3.30
N SER A 107 -8.20 -10.81 -4.42
CA SER A 107 -8.31 -12.16 -4.94
C SER A 107 -6.98 -12.59 -5.56
N PHE A 108 -6.65 -13.86 -5.35
CA PHE A 108 -5.57 -14.54 -6.04
C PHE A 108 -6.13 -15.72 -6.84
N GLY A 109 -5.30 -16.36 -7.62
CA GLY A 109 -5.61 -17.59 -8.33
C GLY A 109 -4.37 -18.18 -8.98
N LEU A 110 -4.47 -19.40 -9.49
CA LEU A 110 -3.37 -20.15 -10.10
C LEU A 110 -2.62 -19.39 -11.23
N GLY A 111 -3.28 -18.48 -11.91
CA GLY A 111 -2.70 -17.67 -13.00
C GLY A 111 -2.56 -16.18 -12.67
N GLU A 112 -2.93 -15.76 -11.46
CA GLU A 112 -2.95 -14.36 -11.05
C GLU A 112 -2.47 -14.22 -9.61
N HIS A 113 -1.22 -13.80 -9.44
CA HIS A 113 -0.59 -13.61 -8.14
C HIS A 113 -0.57 -12.13 -7.67
N GLN A 114 -1.26 -11.26 -8.41
CA GLN A 114 -1.48 -9.87 -8.03
C GLN A 114 -2.86 -9.72 -7.39
N ALA A 115 -2.90 -9.52 -6.08
CA ALA A 115 -4.14 -9.50 -5.30
C ALA A 115 -5.11 -8.37 -5.66
N SER A 116 -4.61 -7.27 -6.22
CA SER A 116 -5.40 -6.11 -6.65
C SER A 116 -4.68 -5.35 -7.75
N HIS A 117 -5.43 -4.88 -8.73
CA HIS A 117 -4.96 -3.98 -9.80
C HIS A 117 -5.30 -2.51 -9.52
N ARG A 118 -5.84 -2.22 -8.34
CA ARG A 118 -6.23 -0.86 -7.98
C ARG A 118 -5.00 -0.04 -7.61
N VAL A 119 -4.94 1.16 -8.19
CA VAL A 119 -3.93 2.17 -7.87
C VAL A 119 -4.58 3.50 -7.52
N TRP A 120 -3.90 4.26 -6.69
CA TRP A 120 -4.30 5.63 -6.32
C TRP A 120 -3.24 6.60 -6.82
N GLY A 121 -3.69 7.71 -7.41
CA GLY A 121 -2.81 8.79 -7.85
C GLY A 121 -2.47 9.73 -6.71
N THR A 122 -1.19 10.08 -6.61
CA THR A 122 -0.76 11.17 -5.75
C THR A 122 0.21 12.07 -6.49
N GLN A 123 0.29 13.34 -6.09
CA GLN A 123 1.23 14.31 -6.63
C GLN A 123 1.95 15.03 -5.49
N ILE A 124 3.26 15.20 -5.64
CA ILE A 124 4.06 15.96 -4.67
C ILE A 124 3.78 17.44 -4.85
N ASN A 125 3.31 18.08 -3.79
CA ASN A 125 3.02 19.51 -3.75
C ASN A 125 4.24 20.34 -3.34
N ASP A 126 4.09 21.69 -3.30
CA ASP A 126 5.16 22.61 -2.94
C ASP A 126 5.62 22.49 -1.48
N ALA A 127 4.81 21.91 -0.60
CA ALA A 127 5.19 21.58 0.77
C ALA A 127 5.96 20.26 0.89
N GLY A 128 6.12 19.50 -0.22
CA GLY A 128 6.77 18.20 -0.24
C GLY A 128 5.88 17.08 0.31
N THR A 129 4.58 17.31 0.44
CA THR A 129 3.59 16.29 0.82
C THR A 129 2.85 15.77 -0.41
N PHE A 130 2.08 14.70 -0.23
CA PHE A 130 1.29 14.09 -1.29
C PHE A 130 -0.13 14.63 -1.30
N ASP A 131 -0.55 15.20 -2.41
CA ASP A 131 -1.95 15.49 -2.70
C ASP A 131 -2.55 14.33 -3.49
N VAL A 132 -3.77 13.95 -3.17
CA VAL A 132 -4.50 12.91 -3.92
C VAL A 132 -4.97 13.50 -5.23
N ILE A 133 -4.73 12.79 -6.32
CA ILE A 133 -5.19 13.17 -7.66
C ILE A 133 -6.00 12.06 -8.29
N ASP A 134 -6.90 12.43 -9.18
CA ASP A 134 -7.66 11.48 -9.98
C ASP A 134 -6.85 11.08 -11.22
N LEU A 135 -6.63 9.78 -11.38
CA LEU A 135 -5.98 9.22 -12.57
C LEU A 135 -7.05 8.97 -13.63
N LYS A 136 -7.22 9.93 -14.54
CA LYS A 136 -8.12 9.79 -15.71
C LYS A 136 -7.39 9.19 -16.89
#